data_c800907ac16519d21e585d879f0abe42
#
_entry.id   c800907ac16519d21e585d879f0abe42
#
_cell.length_a   1.000
_cell.length_b   1.000
_cell.length_c   1.000
_cell.angle_alpha   90.00
_cell.angle_beta   90.00
_cell.angle_gamma   90.00
#
_symmetry.space_group_name_H-M   'P 1'
#
loop_
_entity.id
_entity.type
_entity.pdbx_description
1 polymer ?
#
loop_
_entity_poly.entity_id
_entity_poly.type
_entity_poly.pdbx_seq_one_letter_code
_entity_poly.pdbx_strand_id
1 'polypeptide(L)'
;MNPFTFSTTASIRFQEGAAANLGTECQDTLGERILFVTDQGLIKIGLAQGPLESLQQTGSNVTLFDQVEADPSVDTLIAAVEKARQIDATGIVGFGGGSSMDVAKLTALLVGSNENLDEAWGVENAKGPRLPLVLIPTTAGTGSEVTPIAIMTIGQGEK
;
A
#
# COMPACT_ATOMS: atom_id res chain seq x y z
N MET A 1 -19.28 -31.14 -2.34
CA MET A 1 -18.50 -29.87 -2.57
C MET A 1 -17.51 -29.75 -1.42
N ASN A 2 -16.24 -29.56 -1.70
CA ASN A 2 -15.26 -29.36 -0.62
C ASN A 2 -15.47 -27.97 0.00
N PRO A 3 -15.33 -27.80 1.31
CA PRO A 3 -15.41 -26.50 1.96
C PRO A 3 -14.28 -25.59 1.45
N PHE A 4 -14.57 -24.32 1.28
CA PHE A 4 -13.57 -23.29 0.95
C PHE A 4 -13.88 -22.01 1.72
N THR A 5 -12.83 -21.19 1.94
CA THR A 5 -12.96 -19.87 2.52
C THR A 5 -12.70 -18.83 1.43
N PHE A 6 -13.57 -17.85 1.32
CA PHE A 6 -13.35 -16.66 0.47
C PHE A 6 -13.07 -15.47 1.35
N SER A 7 -11.86 -14.91 1.22
CA SER A 7 -11.41 -13.72 1.95
C SER A 7 -11.09 -12.61 0.97
N THR A 8 -11.56 -11.39 1.25
CA THR A 8 -11.30 -10.21 0.45
C THR A 8 -11.14 -8.99 1.36
N THR A 9 -10.94 -7.80 0.78
CA THR A 9 -10.88 -6.55 1.54
C THR A 9 -12.20 -6.24 2.24
N ALA A 10 -12.12 -5.54 3.38
CA ALA A 10 -13.30 -5.20 4.17
C ALA A 10 -14.25 -4.22 3.48
N SER A 11 -13.74 -3.36 2.61
CA SER A 11 -14.52 -2.36 1.88
C SER A 11 -13.93 -2.10 0.51
N ILE A 12 -14.78 -1.96 -0.49
CA ILE A 12 -14.43 -1.56 -1.85
C ILE A 12 -15.30 -0.37 -2.21
N ARG A 13 -14.66 0.71 -2.69
CA ARG A 13 -15.36 1.84 -3.27
C ARG A 13 -15.05 1.91 -4.76
N PHE A 14 -16.09 1.86 -5.58
CA PHE A 14 -15.98 2.02 -7.02
C PHE A 14 -16.83 3.21 -7.46
N GLN A 15 -16.16 4.32 -7.77
CA GLN A 15 -16.80 5.56 -8.17
C GLN A 15 -15.86 6.38 -9.04
N GLU A 16 -16.40 7.00 -10.08
CA GLU A 16 -15.65 7.98 -10.89
C GLU A 16 -15.18 9.15 -10.01
N GLY A 17 -13.88 9.49 -10.14
CA GLY A 17 -13.26 10.57 -9.35
C GLY A 17 -13.00 10.26 -7.87
N ALA A 18 -13.26 9.05 -7.38
CA ALA A 18 -13.06 8.71 -5.97
C ALA A 18 -11.62 8.97 -5.51
N ALA A 19 -10.62 8.65 -6.33
CA ALA A 19 -9.22 8.89 -6.00
C ALA A 19 -8.90 10.38 -5.79
N ALA A 20 -9.53 11.28 -6.54
CA ALA A 20 -9.37 12.73 -6.38
C ALA A 20 -10.02 13.28 -5.09
N ASN A 21 -10.86 12.49 -4.43
CA ASN A 21 -11.50 12.83 -3.17
C ASN A 21 -10.97 12.00 -1.98
N LEU A 22 -9.80 11.38 -2.14
CA LEU A 22 -9.23 10.43 -1.18
C LEU A 22 -9.13 11.00 0.24
N GLY A 23 -8.73 12.25 0.39
CA GLY A 23 -8.60 12.92 1.68
C GLY A 23 -9.93 12.93 2.44
N THR A 24 -11.00 13.42 1.82
CA THR A 24 -12.33 13.47 2.43
C THR A 24 -12.88 12.07 2.75
N GLU A 25 -12.59 11.10 1.88
CA GLU A 25 -13.14 9.75 1.97
C GLU A 25 -12.45 8.87 3.01
N CYS A 26 -11.17 9.12 3.27
CA CYS A 26 -10.32 8.21 4.05
C CYS A 26 -9.60 8.86 5.24
N GLN A 27 -9.83 10.15 5.54
CA GLN A 27 -9.16 10.86 6.63
C GLN A 27 -9.33 10.13 7.97
N ASP A 28 -10.56 9.76 8.31
CA ASP A 28 -10.85 9.07 9.58
C ASP A 28 -10.19 7.68 9.66
N THR A 29 -9.94 7.06 8.50
CA THR A 29 -9.30 5.74 8.44
C THR A 29 -7.78 5.86 8.51
N LEU A 30 -7.17 6.76 7.74
CA LEU A 30 -5.70 6.85 7.57
C LEU A 30 -5.02 7.65 8.68
N GLY A 31 -5.75 8.54 9.35
CA GLY A 31 -5.20 9.45 10.35
C GLY A 31 -4.36 10.57 9.71
N GLU A 32 -3.47 11.17 10.50
CA GLU A 32 -2.83 12.44 10.15
C GLU A 32 -1.50 12.30 9.39
N ARG A 33 -0.76 11.22 9.61
CA ARG A 33 0.58 11.00 9.01
C ARG A 33 0.55 9.83 8.06
N ILE A 34 0.57 10.12 6.78
CA ILE A 34 0.31 9.17 5.72
C ILE A 34 1.58 8.95 4.90
N LEU A 35 2.00 7.69 4.71
CA LEU A 35 2.96 7.33 3.68
C LEU A 35 2.20 6.99 2.40
N PHE A 36 2.49 7.72 1.33
CA PHE A 36 1.92 7.50 0.00
C PHE A 36 2.94 6.76 -0.87
N VAL A 37 2.68 5.49 -1.13
CA VAL A 37 3.57 4.56 -1.85
C VAL A 37 3.15 4.47 -3.30
N THR A 38 4.07 4.77 -4.23
CA THR A 38 3.81 4.77 -5.67
C THR A 38 5.11 4.57 -6.47
N ASP A 39 5.06 4.74 -7.76
CA ASP A 39 6.21 4.74 -8.67
C ASP A 39 6.42 6.09 -9.37
N GLN A 40 7.65 6.33 -9.82
CA GLN A 40 8.01 7.58 -10.49
C GLN A 40 7.29 7.80 -11.84
N GLY A 41 6.85 6.72 -12.49
CA GLY A 41 6.11 6.82 -13.75
C GLY A 41 4.78 7.53 -13.53
N LEU A 42 4.04 7.15 -12.50
CA LEU A 42 2.75 7.75 -12.14
C LEU A 42 2.89 9.20 -11.67
N ILE A 43 3.99 9.52 -10.96
CA ILE A 43 4.32 10.90 -10.58
C ILE A 43 4.59 11.75 -11.82
N LYS A 44 5.43 11.27 -12.75
CA LYS A 44 5.81 12.02 -13.97
C LYS A 44 4.63 12.33 -14.88
N ILE A 45 3.65 11.43 -14.99
CA ILE A 45 2.44 11.67 -15.79
C ILE A 45 1.34 12.44 -15.03
N GLY A 46 1.58 12.80 -13.76
CA GLY A 46 0.65 13.59 -12.94
C GLY A 46 -0.56 12.82 -12.42
N LEU A 47 -0.61 11.49 -12.56
CA LEU A 47 -1.79 10.70 -12.16
C LEU A 47 -2.00 10.70 -10.63
N ALA A 48 -0.94 10.75 -9.85
CA ALA A 48 -0.99 10.78 -8.39
C ALA A 48 -1.31 12.18 -7.81
N GLN A 49 -1.33 13.24 -8.64
CA GLN A 49 -1.47 14.62 -8.16
C GLN A 49 -2.80 14.83 -7.43
N GLY A 50 -3.92 14.44 -8.02
CA GLY A 50 -5.24 14.62 -7.43
C GLY A 50 -5.40 13.96 -6.05
N PRO A 51 -5.06 12.66 -5.90
CA PRO A 51 -5.04 11.98 -4.61
C PRO A 51 -4.15 12.65 -3.56
N LEU A 52 -2.93 13.07 -3.93
CA LEU A 52 -2.00 13.75 -3.02
C LEU A 52 -2.54 15.10 -2.55
N GLU A 53 -3.03 15.93 -3.48
CA GLU A 53 -3.63 17.23 -3.15
C GLU A 53 -4.85 17.07 -2.24
N SER A 54 -5.70 16.07 -2.50
CA SER A 54 -6.89 15.79 -1.70
C SER A 54 -6.52 15.46 -0.24
N LEU A 55 -5.51 14.61 -0.03
CA LEU A 55 -5.02 14.29 1.32
C LEU A 55 -4.44 15.51 2.04
N GLN A 56 -3.69 16.35 1.33
CA GLN A 56 -3.10 17.57 1.88
C GLN A 56 -4.17 18.61 2.25
N GLN A 57 -5.20 18.76 1.43
CA GLN A 57 -6.31 19.70 1.66
C GLN A 57 -7.13 19.37 2.92
N THR A 58 -7.18 18.11 3.31
CA THR A 58 -7.83 17.69 4.58
C THR A 58 -6.91 17.81 5.79
N GLY A 59 -5.70 18.35 5.64
CA GLY A 59 -4.76 18.58 6.72
C GLY A 59 -3.85 17.41 7.04
N SER A 60 -3.86 16.35 6.24
CA SER A 60 -2.96 15.22 6.44
C SER A 60 -1.52 15.60 6.07
N ASN A 61 -0.57 15.15 6.88
CA ASN A 61 0.86 15.23 6.57
C ASN A 61 1.25 14.03 5.69
N VAL A 62 1.39 14.26 4.40
CA VAL A 62 1.65 13.22 3.41
C VAL A 62 3.13 13.17 3.08
N THR A 63 3.75 12.03 3.29
CA THR A 63 5.11 11.73 2.84
C THR A 63 5.04 10.83 1.60
N LEU A 64 5.67 11.26 0.53
CA LEU A 64 5.75 10.49 -0.71
C LEU A 64 6.90 9.48 -0.64
N PHE A 65 6.61 8.25 -1.06
CA PHE A 65 7.59 7.20 -1.39
C PHE A 65 7.32 6.74 -2.82
N ASP A 66 8.12 7.21 -3.77
CA ASP A 66 7.95 7.02 -5.22
C ASP A 66 9.01 6.10 -5.85
N GLN A 67 9.71 5.32 -5.01
CA GLN A 67 10.85 4.50 -5.42
C GLN A 67 10.48 3.05 -5.75
N VAL A 68 9.19 2.75 -5.90
CA VAL A 68 8.77 1.40 -6.25
C VAL A 68 9.08 1.13 -7.71
N GLU A 69 9.81 0.05 -7.97
CA GLU A 69 10.10 -0.49 -9.28
C GLU A 69 9.15 -1.63 -9.66
N ALA A 70 9.17 -2.02 -10.93
CA ALA A 70 8.52 -3.25 -11.35
C ALA A 70 9.21 -4.45 -10.69
N ASP A 71 8.45 -5.44 -10.22
CA ASP A 71 8.97 -6.58 -9.46
C ASP A 71 9.82 -6.12 -8.26
N PRO A 72 9.22 -5.44 -7.25
CA PRO A 72 9.95 -4.71 -6.24
C PRO A 72 10.81 -5.63 -5.37
N SER A 73 12.00 -5.14 -5.04
CA SER A 73 12.96 -5.83 -4.21
C SER A 73 12.63 -5.73 -2.72
N VAL A 74 13.22 -6.62 -1.94
CA VAL A 74 13.16 -6.53 -0.46
C VAL A 74 13.79 -5.23 0.04
N ASP A 75 14.85 -4.72 -0.63
CA ASP A 75 15.49 -3.46 -0.24
C ASP A 75 14.53 -2.27 -0.41
N THR A 76 13.73 -2.25 -1.48
CA THR A 76 12.68 -1.25 -1.67
C THR A 76 11.61 -1.31 -0.59
N LEU A 77 11.19 -2.51 -0.20
CA LEU A 77 10.27 -2.68 0.92
C LEU A 77 10.87 -2.16 2.23
N ILE A 78 12.11 -2.52 2.55
CA ILE A 78 12.79 -2.07 3.76
C ILE A 78 12.87 -0.54 3.79
N ALA A 79 13.24 0.10 2.68
CA ALA A 79 13.26 1.56 2.57
C ALA A 79 11.89 2.21 2.81
N ALA A 80 10.80 1.60 2.30
CA ALA A 80 9.44 2.07 2.56
C ALA A 80 9.04 1.93 4.03
N VAL A 81 9.38 0.80 4.67
CA VAL A 81 9.14 0.55 6.11
C VAL A 81 9.90 1.55 6.97
N GLU A 82 11.18 1.78 6.70
CA GLU A 82 12.00 2.77 7.42
C GLU A 82 11.41 4.17 7.26
N LYS A 83 10.98 4.54 6.06
CA LYS A 83 10.34 5.83 5.81
C LYS A 83 9.05 5.99 6.59
N ALA A 84 8.21 4.95 6.63
CA ALA A 84 6.97 4.95 7.42
C ALA A 84 7.24 5.12 8.92
N ARG A 85 8.25 4.42 9.45
CA ARG A 85 8.68 4.54 10.85
C ARG A 85 9.23 5.92 11.18
N GLN A 86 10.05 6.52 10.30
CA GLN A 86 10.62 7.87 10.48
C GLN A 86 9.57 8.96 10.66
N ILE A 87 8.41 8.81 10.02
CA ILE A 87 7.32 9.78 10.10
C ILE A 87 6.27 9.39 11.15
N ASP A 88 6.45 8.31 11.88
CA ASP A 88 5.42 7.71 12.74
C ASP A 88 4.09 7.55 12.00
N ALA A 89 4.10 6.91 10.83
CA ALA A 89 2.95 6.81 9.95
C ALA A 89 1.72 6.24 10.69
N THR A 90 0.57 6.87 10.49
CA THR A 90 -0.72 6.43 11.03
C THR A 90 -1.55 5.66 9.99
N GLY A 91 -1.21 5.79 8.71
CA GLY A 91 -1.85 5.09 7.60
C GLY A 91 -0.95 5.02 6.38
N ILE A 92 -1.23 4.07 5.51
CA ILE A 92 -0.49 3.82 4.28
C ILE A 92 -1.47 3.90 3.09
N VAL A 93 -1.05 4.56 2.03
CA VAL A 93 -1.73 4.55 0.73
C VAL A 93 -0.84 3.86 -0.28
N GLY A 94 -1.33 2.83 -0.96
CA GLY A 94 -0.70 2.22 -2.13
C GLY A 94 -1.41 2.68 -3.39
N PHE A 95 -0.73 3.46 -4.23
CA PHE A 95 -1.27 4.00 -5.47
C PHE A 95 -0.45 3.50 -6.66
N GLY A 96 -1.04 2.66 -7.50
CA GLY A 96 -0.31 2.14 -8.66
C GLY A 96 -0.75 0.76 -9.11
N GLY A 97 0.18 0.02 -9.72
CA GLY A 97 0.03 -1.37 -10.07
C GLY A 97 0.24 -2.31 -8.88
N GLY A 98 0.28 -3.62 -9.16
CA GLY A 98 0.52 -4.64 -8.13
C GLY A 98 1.76 -4.36 -7.28
N SER A 99 2.86 -3.95 -7.90
CA SER A 99 4.12 -3.63 -7.21
C SER A 99 3.96 -2.57 -6.12
N SER A 100 3.36 -1.43 -6.44
CA SER A 100 3.14 -0.34 -5.47
C SER A 100 2.17 -0.77 -4.36
N MET A 101 1.14 -1.53 -4.71
CA MET A 101 0.17 -2.03 -3.73
C MET A 101 0.76 -3.09 -2.80
N ASP A 102 1.61 -3.98 -3.32
CA ASP A 102 2.26 -5.04 -2.53
C ASP A 102 3.29 -4.46 -1.55
N VAL A 103 4.11 -3.49 -1.97
CA VAL A 103 4.99 -2.74 -1.07
C VAL A 103 4.18 -2.03 0.02
N ALA A 104 3.06 -1.38 -0.33
CA ALA A 104 2.20 -0.70 0.64
C ALA A 104 1.57 -1.68 1.65
N LYS A 105 1.11 -2.87 1.21
CA LYS A 105 0.56 -3.91 2.08
C LYS A 105 1.58 -4.39 3.11
N LEU A 106 2.77 -4.75 2.65
CA LEU A 106 3.84 -5.22 3.54
C LEU A 106 4.36 -4.10 4.45
N THR A 107 4.46 -2.86 3.95
CA THR A 107 4.81 -1.71 4.79
C THR A 107 3.78 -1.53 5.92
N ALA A 108 2.48 -1.59 5.61
CA ALA A 108 1.43 -1.47 6.60
C ALA A 108 1.49 -2.60 7.65
N LEU A 109 1.80 -3.83 7.24
CA LEU A 109 1.98 -4.97 8.13
C LEU A 109 3.19 -4.78 9.05
N LEU A 110 4.37 -4.59 8.47
CA LEU A 110 5.64 -4.58 9.23
C LEU A 110 5.78 -3.38 10.17
N VAL A 111 5.09 -2.28 9.87
CA VAL A 111 5.04 -1.11 10.77
C VAL A 111 3.97 -1.30 11.85
N GLY A 112 2.81 -1.84 11.50
CA GLY A 112 1.70 -2.01 12.44
C GLY A 112 1.90 -3.12 13.45
N SER A 113 2.48 -4.26 13.04
CA SER A 113 2.70 -5.43 13.90
C SER A 113 4.09 -5.51 14.52
N ASN A 114 5.08 -4.83 13.93
CA ASN A 114 6.51 -5.05 14.20
C ASN A 114 6.98 -6.50 13.93
N GLU A 115 6.27 -7.22 13.08
CA GLU A 115 6.70 -8.56 12.65
C GLU A 115 8.04 -8.49 11.92
N ASN A 116 8.80 -9.58 12.00
CA ASN A 116 9.96 -9.77 11.15
C ASN A 116 9.48 -10.27 9.78
N LEU A 117 10.01 -9.68 8.70
CA LEU A 117 9.68 -10.10 7.34
C LEU A 117 9.93 -11.60 7.13
N ASP A 118 11.01 -12.15 7.69
CA ASP A 118 11.36 -13.57 7.56
C ASP A 118 10.29 -14.51 8.16
N GLU A 119 9.56 -14.04 9.16
CA GLU A 119 8.47 -14.81 9.77
C GLU A 119 7.13 -14.65 9.02
N ALA A 120 6.99 -13.59 8.25
CA ALA A 120 5.78 -13.28 7.49
C ALA A 120 5.74 -13.97 6.11
N TRP A 121 6.85 -14.56 5.64
CA TRP A 121 6.89 -15.26 4.37
C TRP A 121 5.93 -16.45 4.32
N GLY A 122 5.22 -16.55 3.18
CA GLY A 122 4.26 -17.61 2.91
C GLY A 122 2.81 -17.21 3.21
N VAL A 123 1.89 -18.05 2.77
CA VAL A 123 0.46 -17.78 2.90
C VAL A 123 0.02 -17.98 4.36
N GLU A 124 -0.75 -17.02 4.89
CA GLU A 124 -1.31 -17.05 6.25
C GLU A 124 -0.29 -16.99 7.41
N ASN A 125 0.97 -16.68 7.13
CA ASN A 125 1.98 -16.53 8.18
C ASN A 125 1.96 -15.16 8.86
N ALA A 126 1.51 -14.12 8.13
CA ALA A 126 1.34 -12.79 8.70
C ALA A 126 0.27 -12.79 9.80
N LYS A 127 0.61 -12.31 10.99
CA LYS A 127 -0.26 -12.35 12.18
C LYS A 127 -0.93 -11.01 12.49
N GLY A 128 -0.35 -9.92 11.96
CA GLY A 128 -0.87 -8.55 12.16
C GLY A 128 -1.02 -8.12 13.60
N PRO A 129 -1.48 -6.96 13.94
CA PRO A 129 -2.26 -6.03 13.10
C PRO A 129 -1.40 -5.31 12.06
N ARG A 130 -2.06 -4.71 11.07
CA ARG A 130 -1.45 -3.77 10.14
C ARG A 130 -1.91 -2.34 10.42
N LEU A 131 -1.17 -1.34 9.96
CA LEU A 131 -1.67 0.02 9.89
C LEU A 131 -2.90 0.11 8.95
N PRO A 132 -3.76 1.10 9.15
CA PRO A 132 -4.78 1.46 8.17
C PRO A 132 -4.19 1.57 6.77
N LEU A 133 -4.87 0.97 5.79
CA LEU A 133 -4.35 0.82 4.43
C LEU A 133 -5.46 1.09 3.42
N VAL A 134 -5.15 1.94 2.45
CA VAL A 134 -5.98 2.17 1.27
C VAL A 134 -5.18 1.83 0.02
N LEU A 135 -5.74 1.02 -0.86
CA LEU A 135 -5.12 0.62 -2.12
C LEU A 135 -5.93 1.19 -3.29
N ILE A 136 -5.23 1.83 -4.21
CA ILE A 136 -5.83 2.49 -5.39
C ILE A 136 -5.13 1.94 -6.63
N PRO A 137 -5.72 0.93 -7.29
CA PRO A 137 -5.14 0.33 -8.47
C PRO A 137 -5.21 1.28 -9.68
N THR A 138 -4.10 1.37 -10.42
CA THR A 138 -4.02 2.06 -11.72
C THR A 138 -3.93 1.08 -12.89
N THR A 139 -3.84 -0.21 -12.59
CA THR A 139 -3.80 -1.31 -13.56
C THR A 139 -4.90 -2.32 -13.25
N ALA A 140 -5.42 -2.97 -14.29
CA ALA A 140 -6.40 -4.05 -14.12
C ALA A 140 -5.72 -5.42 -14.23
N GLY A 141 -6.20 -6.40 -13.43
CA GLY A 141 -5.85 -7.81 -13.57
C GLY A 141 -4.95 -8.39 -12.48
N THR A 142 -4.26 -7.57 -11.66
CA THR A 142 -3.40 -8.10 -10.59
C THR A 142 -4.19 -8.65 -9.41
N GLY A 143 -5.34 -8.04 -9.08
CA GLY A 143 -6.13 -8.38 -7.90
C GLY A 143 -5.46 -8.02 -6.57
N SER A 144 -4.31 -7.33 -6.61
CA SER A 144 -3.55 -6.99 -5.41
C SER A 144 -4.34 -6.11 -4.44
N GLU A 145 -5.27 -5.32 -4.94
CA GLU A 145 -6.17 -4.45 -4.16
C GLU A 145 -7.19 -5.23 -3.30
N VAL A 146 -7.48 -6.47 -3.64
CA VAL A 146 -8.54 -7.27 -3.01
C VAL A 146 -8.04 -8.58 -2.38
N THR A 147 -6.75 -8.88 -2.50
CA THR A 147 -6.16 -10.11 -1.96
C THR A 147 -5.21 -9.82 -0.79
N PRO A 148 -5.04 -10.76 0.16
CA PRO A 148 -4.04 -10.63 1.22
C PRO A 148 -2.62 -10.97 0.74
N ILE A 149 -2.42 -11.31 -0.54
CA ILE A 149 -1.13 -11.71 -1.10
C ILE A 149 -0.34 -10.49 -1.52
N ALA A 150 0.94 -10.46 -1.17
CA ALA A 150 1.93 -9.50 -1.65
C ALA A 150 3.14 -10.26 -2.20
N ILE A 151 3.67 -9.82 -3.34
CA ILE A 151 4.77 -10.49 -4.04
C ILE A 151 5.99 -9.57 -4.05
N MET A 152 7.13 -10.11 -3.60
CA MET A 152 8.41 -9.43 -3.59
C MET A 152 9.47 -10.27 -4.28
N THR A 153 10.43 -9.61 -4.91
CA THR A 153 11.59 -10.27 -5.52
C THR A 153 12.66 -10.53 -4.47
N ILE A 154 13.07 -11.79 -4.31
CA ILE A 154 14.12 -12.23 -3.40
C ILE A 154 15.37 -12.55 -4.22
N GLY A 155 16.54 -11.99 -3.85
CA GLY A 155 17.80 -12.25 -4.52
C GLY A 155 17.83 -11.78 -5.98
N GLN A 156 18.72 -12.38 -6.81
CA GLN A 156 18.78 -12.08 -8.23
C GLN A 156 17.71 -12.87 -9.00
N GLY A 157 16.46 -12.42 -8.96
CA GLY A 157 15.38 -12.93 -9.82
C GLY A 157 14.56 -14.09 -9.28
N GLU A 158 14.66 -14.43 -8.01
CA GLU A 158 13.73 -15.37 -7.34
C GLU A 158 12.52 -14.58 -6.79
N LYS A 159 11.32 -15.11 -7.04
CA LYS A 159 10.04 -14.54 -6.58
C LYS A 159 9.39 -15.45 -5.56
#